data_1513b88277410b490f29ee76bfe49032
#
_entry.id   1513b88277410b490f29ee76bfe49032
#
_cell.length_a   1.000
_cell.length_b   1.000
_cell.length_c   1.000
_cell.angle_alpha   90.00
_cell.angle_beta   90.00
_cell.angle_gamma   90.00
#
_symmetry.space_group_name_H-M   'P 1'
#
loop_
_entity.id
_entity.type
_entity.pdbx_description
1 polymer ?
#
loop_
_entity_poly.entity_id
_entity_poly.type
_entity_poly.pdbx_seq_one_letter_code
_entity_poly.pdbx_strand_id
1 'polypeptide(L)'
;MVFDSGIGGTTVLEQIQVLIPDADYSYFMDNALLPYGAQSQQTIIARLFALLQFIETANLHVDILVIACNTASTSALETIRQHTNIEVVGVVPAIKPACAISNSKHIGLLATPSTIKSRYTANLISTHSQDTQVSLYGSTELVEIAETLFHTQKINKAKLEKVLSNLAIAEDIDVLVLGCTHFPLLASAISDYYKQQIFLIDSGKAIAKRVESLIALRGFTLTTDKKKPLHYYATAPIGHSQLSVELITLTDQIPHESC
;
A
#
# COMPACT_ATOMS: atom_id res chain seq x y z
N MET A 1 -13.27 2.66 3.36
CA MET A 1 -12.07 3.34 3.94
C MET A 1 -10.80 2.76 3.33
N VAL A 2 -9.80 3.60 3.00
CA VAL A 2 -8.46 3.17 2.59
C VAL A 2 -7.49 3.56 3.69
N PHE A 3 -6.68 2.60 4.16
CA PHE A 3 -5.67 2.78 5.21
C PHE A 3 -4.26 2.60 4.66
N ASP A 4 -3.36 3.48 5.06
CA ASP A 4 -1.92 3.36 4.80
C ASP A 4 -1.09 3.94 5.95
N SER A 5 0.22 3.68 5.97
CA SER A 5 1.14 4.29 6.94
C SER A 5 1.50 5.75 6.61
N GLY A 6 1.18 6.24 5.43
CA GLY A 6 1.50 7.57 4.96
C GLY A 6 0.62 7.99 3.79
N ILE A 7 1.17 8.78 2.85
CA ILE A 7 0.42 9.22 1.66
C ILE A 7 0.44 8.19 0.53
N GLY A 8 1.27 7.16 0.62
CA GLY A 8 1.46 6.20 -0.48
C GLY A 8 0.18 5.52 -0.92
N GLY A 9 -0.72 5.18 0.01
CA GLY A 9 -2.00 4.54 -0.30
C GLY A 9 -2.96 5.39 -1.15
N THR A 10 -2.69 6.69 -1.34
CA THR A 10 -3.46 7.52 -2.29
C THR A 10 -3.35 6.98 -3.71
N THR A 11 -2.25 6.35 -4.08
CA THR A 11 -2.08 5.69 -5.39
C THR A 11 -3.08 4.55 -5.60
N VAL A 12 -3.39 3.80 -4.54
CA VAL A 12 -4.41 2.75 -4.57
C VAL A 12 -5.81 3.35 -4.56
N LEU A 13 -6.05 4.36 -3.71
CA LEU A 13 -7.32 5.08 -3.62
C LEU A 13 -7.73 5.65 -4.98
N GLU A 14 -6.81 6.32 -5.68
CA GLU A 14 -7.06 6.88 -7.02
C GLU A 14 -7.53 5.81 -8.02
N GLN A 15 -6.90 4.63 -8.04
CA GLN A 15 -7.32 3.53 -8.91
C GLN A 15 -8.73 3.02 -8.56
N ILE A 16 -9.07 2.98 -7.26
CA ILE A 16 -10.41 2.59 -6.82
C ILE A 16 -11.43 3.65 -7.23
N GLN A 17 -11.13 4.93 -7.02
CA GLN A 17 -12.03 6.04 -7.39
C GLN A 17 -12.30 6.14 -8.90
N VAL A 18 -11.30 5.83 -9.73
CA VAL A 18 -11.47 5.77 -11.20
C VAL A 18 -12.45 4.67 -11.60
N LEU A 19 -12.39 3.50 -10.93
CA LEU A 19 -13.23 2.36 -11.28
C LEU A 19 -14.62 2.44 -10.63
N ILE A 20 -14.71 3.03 -9.44
CA ILE A 20 -15.92 3.10 -8.62
C ILE A 20 -16.17 4.56 -8.20
N PRO A 21 -16.54 5.46 -9.14
CA PRO A 21 -16.65 6.89 -8.85
C PRO A 21 -17.79 7.26 -7.90
N ASP A 22 -18.78 6.38 -7.75
CA ASP A 22 -20.02 6.67 -7.01
C ASP A 22 -19.99 6.19 -5.53
N ALA A 23 -18.85 5.69 -5.05
CA ALA A 23 -18.69 5.35 -3.65
C ALA A 23 -18.27 6.55 -2.79
N ASP A 24 -18.61 6.53 -1.50
CA ASP A 24 -18.06 7.43 -0.50
C ASP A 24 -16.69 6.92 -0.02
N TYR A 25 -15.75 7.83 0.15
CA TYR A 25 -14.38 7.49 0.50
C TYR A 25 -13.90 8.21 1.75
N SER A 26 -13.15 7.46 2.57
CA SER A 26 -12.29 8.02 3.61
C SER A 26 -10.89 7.44 3.49
N TYR A 27 -9.89 8.26 3.79
CA TYR A 27 -8.48 7.87 3.79
C TYR A 27 -7.91 8.02 5.20
N PHE A 28 -7.30 6.98 5.73
CA PHE A 28 -6.68 7.00 7.04
C PHE A 28 -5.18 6.74 6.90
N MET A 29 -4.36 7.67 7.37
CA MET A 29 -2.90 7.51 7.41
C MET A 29 -2.39 7.46 8.85
N ASP A 30 -1.62 6.40 9.16
CA ASP A 30 -0.93 6.26 10.46
C ASP A 30 0.49 6.82 10.38
N ASN A 31 0.59 8.10 10.04
CA ASN A 31 1.84 8.78 9.76
C ASN A 31 2.69 9.09 10.99
N ALA A 32 2.16 8.91 12.21
CA ALA A 32 2.95 8.97 13.42
C ALA A 32 4.02 7.86 13.49
N LEU A 33 3.79 6.72 12.82
CA LEU A 33 4.70 5.57 12.78
C LEU A 33 5.29 5.31 11.38
N LEU A 34 5.21 6.29 10.48
CA LEU A 34 5.83 6.21 9.16
C LEU A 34 7.37 6.16 9.26
N PRO A 35 8.07 5.31 8.50
CA PRO A 35 7.53 4.27 7.61
C PRO A 35 7.27 2.93 8.34
N TYR A 36 6.19 2.26 8.02
CA TYR A 36 5.87 0.93 8.58
C TYR A 36 6.93 -0.14 8.25
N GLY A 37 7.71 0.06 7.20
CA GLY A 37 8.85 -0.80 6.88
C GLY A 37 9.94 -0.86 7.96
N ALA A 38 9.95 0.08 8.91
CA ALA A 38 10.85 0.12 10.06
C ALA A 38 10.20 -0.40 11.36
N GLN A 39 8.89 -0.68 11.35
CA GLN A 39 8.15 -1.10 12.53
C GLN A 39 8.15 -2.63 12.71
N SER A 40 7.95 -3.08 13.95
CA SER A 40 7.74 -4.49 14.25
C SER A 40 6.36 -4.97 13.78
N GLN A 41 6.23 -6.26 13.49
CA GLN A 41 4.93 -6.86 13.16
C GLN A 41 3.90 -6.63 14.27
N GLN A 42 4.31 -6.77 15.53
CA GLN A 42 3.44 -6.56 16.70
C GLN A 42 2.92 -5.13 16.76
N THR A 43 3.79 -4.14 16.52
CA THR A 43 3.39 -2.73 16.44
C THR A 43 2.35 -2.52 15.35
N ILE A 44 2.58 -3.07 14.15
CA ILE A 44 1.65 -2.91 13.01
C ILE A 44 0.29 -3.55 13.33
N ILE A 45 0.27 -4.73 13.94
CA ILE A 45 -0.96 -5.40 14.38
C ILE A 45 -1.70 -4.54 15.39
N ALA A 46 -1.02 -4.02 16.43
CA ALA A 46 -1.63 -3.16 17.43
C ALA A 46 -2.25 -1.90 16.83
N ARG A 47 -1.58 -1.28 15.86
CA ARG A 47 -2.09 -0.08 15.16
C ARG A 47 -3.36 -0.39 14.36
N LEU A 48 -3.41 -1.53 13.67
CA LEU A 48 -4.61 -1.92 12.92
C LEU A 48 -5.78 -2.30 13.85
N PHE A 49 -5.53 -2.87 15.03
CA PHE A 49 -6.58 -3.04 16.04
C PHE A 49 -7.09 -1.69 16.56
N ALA A 50 -6.19 -0.75 16.84
CA ALA A 50 -6.56 0.60 17.24
C ALA A 50 -7.39 1.32 16.14
N LEU A 51 -7.09 1.09 14.87
CA LEU A 51 -7.92 1.56 13.76
C LEU A 51 -9.33 0.95 13.79
N LEU A 52 -9.46 -0.37 13.98
CA LEU A 52 -10.77 -1.02 14.09
C LEU A 52 -11.57 -0.45 15.27
N GLN A 53 -10.94 -0.25 16.40
CA GLN A 53 -11.56 0.39 17.57
C GLN A 53 -11.98 1.85 17.28
N PHE A 54 -11.16 2.61 16.57
CA PHE A 54 -11.52 3.97 16.14
C PHE A 54 -12.75 3.94 15.23
N ILE A 55 -12.81 3.05 14.24
CA ILE A 55 -13.97 2.90 13.34
C ILE A 55 -15.24 2.66 14.16
N GLU A 56 -15.18 1.77 15.16
CA GLU A 56 -16.29 1.43 16.03
C GLU A 56 -16.69 2.59 16.96
N THR A 57 -15.73 3.16 17.69
CA THR A 57 -16.01 4.22 18.68
C THR A 57 -16.45 5.54 18.06
N ALA A 58 -15.95 5.86 16.87
CA ALA A 58 -16.40 7.01 16.09
C ALA A 58 -17.69 6.73 15.29
N ASN A 59 -18.26 5.51 15.43
CA ASN A 59 -19.46 5.07 14.71
C ASN A 59 -19.38 5.31 13.20
N LEU A 60 -18.22 5.03 12.61
CA LEU A 60 -17.99 5.18 11.18
C LEU A 60 -18.59 3.96 10.43
N HIS A 61 -19.43 4.26 9.44
CA HIS A 61 -19.92 3.21 8.54
C HIS A 61 -18.87 2.90 7.49
N VAL A 62 -18.26 1.72 7.59
CA VAL A 62 -17.21 1.24 6.68
C VAL A 62 -17.60 -0.13 6.14
N ASP A 63 -18.02 -0.22 4.88
CA ASP A 63 -18.35 -1.48 4.21
C ASP A 63 -17.11 -2.28 3.84
N ILE A 64 -16.08 -1.57 3.34
CA ILE A 64 -14.81 -2.18 2.90
C ILE A 64 -13.65 -1.38 3.48
N LEU A 65 -12.74 -2.09 4.18
CA LEU A 65 -11.45 -1.57 4.62
C LEU A 65 -10.35 -2.08 3.68
N VAL A 66 -9.74 -1.17 2.94
CA VAL A 66 -8.57 -1.48 2.09
C VAL A 66 -7.31 -1.15 2.87
N ILE A 67 -6.54 -2.15 3.28
CA ILE A 67 -5.21 -1.98 3.85
C ILE A 67 -4.25 -1.80 2.68
N ALA A 68 -4.02 -0.55 2.25
CA ALA A 68 -3.22 -0.22 1.08
C ALA A 68 -1.72 -0.47 1.32
N CYS A 69 -1.22 -0.25 2.54
CA CYS A 69 0.17 -0.49 2.89
C CYS A 69 0.57 -1.95 2.69
N ASN A 70 1.51 -2.23 1.77
CA ASN A 70 2.03 -3.58 1.53
C ASN A 70 2.65 -4.18 2.80
N THR A 71 3.41 -3.39 3.56
CA THR A 71 4.02 -3.83 4.81
C THR A 71 2.97 -4.25 5.82
N ALA A 72 1.91 -3.45 6.01
CA ALA A 72 0.80 -3.78 6.90
C ALA A 72 0.06 -5.03 6.43
N SER A 73 -0.24 -5.13 5.13
CA SER A 73 -0.92 -6.27 4.55
C SER A 73 -0.13 -7.57 4.72
N THR A 74 1.16 -7.58 4.40
CA THR A 74 1.98 -8.79 4.54
C THR A 74 2.27 -9.18 5.99
N SER A 75 2.07 -8.27 6.95
CA SER A 75 2.34 -8.49 8.38
C SER A 75 1.09 -8.87 9.18
N ALA A 76 -0.10 -8.34 8.83
CA ALA A 76 -1.25 -8.36 9.74
C ALA A 76 -2.60 -8.74 9.10
N LEU A 77 -2.68 -8.87 7.76
CA LEU A 77 -3.95 -9.03 7.06
C LEU A 77 -4.82 -10.17 7.61
N GLU A 78 -4.24 -11.37 7.80
CA GLU A 78 -4.98 -12.54 8.28
C GLU A 78 -5.51 -12.32 9.70
N THR A 79 -4.67 -11.74 10.57
CA THR A 79 -5.06 -11.42 11.96
C THR A 79 -6.23 -10.44 11.97
N ILE A 80 -6.17 -9.37 11.17
CA ILE A 80 -7.23 -8.36 11.13
C ILE A 80 -8.54 -8.92 10.59
N ARG A 81 -8.50 -9.75 9.54
CA ARG A 81 -9.69 -10.41 8.99
C ARG A 81 -10.45 -11.26 9.99
N GLN A 82 -9.74 -11.86 10.95
CA GLN A 82 -10.35 -12.71 11.99
C GLN A 82 -11.05 -11.89 13.09
N HIS A 83 -10.78 -10.58 13.17
CA HIS A 83 -11.24 -9.72 14.27
C HIS A 83 -12.23 -8.63 13.84
N THR A 84 -12.76 -8.70 12.64
CA THR A 84 -13.77 -7.74 12.17
C THR A 84 -14.74 -8.39 11.19
N ASN A 85 -15.98 -7.89 11.16
CA ASN A 85 -16.98 -8.24 10.15
C ASN A 85 -16.90 -7.32 8.91
N ILE A 86 -16.05 -6.30 8.93
CA ILE A 86 -15.81 -5.43 7.77
C ILE A 86 -15.08 -6.25 6.69
N GLU A 87 -15.48 -6.09 5.43
CA GLU A 87 -14.74 -6.70 4.32
C GLU A 87 -13.33 -6.10 4.21
N VAL A 88 -12.28 -6.89 4.44
CA VAL A 88 -10.89 -6.40 4.43
C VAL A 88 -10.15 -6.84 3.17
N VAL A 89 -9.71 -5.86 2.40
CA VAL A 89 -8.86 -6.03 1.21
C VAL A 89 -7.43 -5.62 1.52
N GLY A 90 -6.49 -6.55 1.44
CA GLY A 90 -5.06 -6.25 1.59
C GLY A 90 -4.38 -6.05 0.25
N VAL A 91 -3.39 -5.16 0.22
CA VAL A 91 -2.57 -4.91 -0.96
C VAL A 91 -1.25 -5.67 -0.84
N VAL A 92 -1.00 -6.59 -1.75
CA VAL A 92 0.20 -7.43 -1.78
C VAL A 92 0.95 -7.27 -3.11
N PRO A 93 2.26 -7.54 -3.15
CA PRO A 93 3.05 -7.38 -4.36
C PRO A 93 2.49 -8.16 -5.57
N ALA A 94 2.51 -7.52 -6.74
CA ALA A 94 1.93 -8.04 -7.99
C ALA A 94 2.81 -9.13 -8.66
N ILE A 95 3.26 -10.14 -7.90
CA ILE A 95 4.18 -11.20 -8.39
C ILE A 95 3.55 -11.98 -9.53
N LYS A 96 2.33 -12.51 -9.34
CA LYS A 96 1.66 -13.33 -10.36
C LYS A 96 1.52 -12.63 -11.72
N PRO A 97 0.99 -11.39 -11.82
CA PRO A 97 0.91 -10.71 -13.10
C PRO A 97 2.29 -10.32 -13.67
N ALA A 98 3.28 -10.01 -12.81
CA ALA A 98 4.64 -9.73 -13.27
C ALA A 98 5.29 -10.95 -13.94
N CYS A 99 5.20 -12.13 -13.31
CA CYS A 99 5.69 -13.39 -13.92
C CYS A 99 5.01 -13.70 -15.26
N ALA A 100 3.71 -13.38 -15.37
CA ALA A 100 2.95 -13.67 -16.60
C ALA A 100 3.38 -12.81 -17.81
N ILE A 101 3.89 -11.59 -17.56
CA ILE A 101 4.30 -10.66 -18.63
C ILE A 101 5.80 -10.62 -18.89
N SER A 102 6.62 -11.17 -17.99
CA SER A 102 8.08 -11.20 -18.15
C SER A 102 8.49 -12.12 -19.30
N ASN A 103 9.29 -11.58 -20.20
CA ASN A 103 9.91 -12.32 -21.29
C ASN A 103 11.24 -12.95 -20.88
N SER A 104 12.04 -12.26 -20.06
CA SER A 104 13.33 -12.73 -19.56
C SER A 104 13.20 -13.86 -18.53
N LYS A 105 12.01 -14.05 -17.96
CA LYS A 105 11.78 -14.94 -16.81
C LYS A 105 12.59 -14.56 -15.58
N HIS A 106 12.97 -13.30 -15.48
CA HIS A 106 13.61 -12.71 -14.32
C HIS A 106 12.94 -11.37 -14.00
N ILE A 107 12.25 -11.33 -12.87
CA ILE A 107 11.58 -10.11 -12.38
C ILE A 107 12.22 -9.58 -11.10
N GLY A 108 12.10 -8.29 -10.86
CA GLY A 108 12.48 -7.66 -9.59
C GLY A 108 11.25 -7.37 -8.73
N LEU A 109 11.36 -7.58 -7.42
CA LEU A 109 10.44 -7.02 -6.44
C LEU A 109 11.15 -5.92 -5.66
N LEU A 110 10.74 -4.67 -5.89
CA LEU A 110 11.19 -3.50 -5.15
C LEU A 110 10.14 -3.17 -4.09
N ALA A 111 10.50 -3.30 -2.80
CA ALA A 111 9.59 -3.10 -1.67
C ALA A 111 10.34 -2.58 -0.43
N THR A 112 9.67 -2.45 0.71
CA THR A 112 10.37 -2.18 1.97
C THR A 112 11.12 -3.43 2.46
N PRO A 113 12.22 -3.28 3.24
CA PRO A 113 12.93 -4.43 3.82
C PRO A 113 12.02 -5.38 4.60
N SER A 114 11.03 -4.88 5.31
CA SER A 114 10.05 -5.69 6.04
C SER A 114 9.18 -6.52 5.07
N THR A 115 8.68 -5.92 3.99
CA THR A 115 7.88 -6.63 2.98
C THR A 115 8.66 -7.76 2.32
N ILE A 116 9.90 -7.52 1.87
CA ILE A 116 10.71 -8.56 1.19
C ILE A 116 11.11 -9.71 2.12
N LYS A 117 11.26 -9.45 3.43
CA LYS A 117 11.61 -10.47 4.44
C LYS A 117 10.39 -11.20 4.99
N SER A 118 9.17 -10.77 4.67
CA SER A 118 7.96 -11.37 5.23
C SER A 118 7.75 -12.80 4.72
N ARG A 119 7.26 -13.67 5.61
CA ARG A 119 6.85 -15.03 5.24
C ARG A 119 5.74 -15.02 4.19
N TYR A 120 4.87 -14.02 4.25
CA TYR A 120 3.80 -13.84 3.26
C TYR A 120 4.37 -13.65 1.85
N THR A 121 5.35 -12.75 1.69
CA THR A 121 6.01 -12.50 0.40
C THR A 121 6.74 -13.76 -0.11
N ALA A 122 7.43 -14.48 0.76
CA ALA A 122 8.08 -15.74 0.40
C ALA A 122 7.07 -16.78 -0.13
N ASN A 123 5.92 -16.94 0.55
CA ASN A 123 4.84 -17.82 0.12
C ASN A 123 4.22 -17.37 -1.21
N LEU A 124 4.02 -16.05 -1.38
CA LEU A 124 3.47 -15.48 -2.62
C LEU A 124 4.39 -15.79 -3.82
N ILE A 125 5.70 -15.64 -3.64
CA ILE A 125 6.70 -15.96 -4.65
C ILE A 125 6.67 -17.48 -4.96
N SER A 126 6.80 -18.33 -3.94
CA SER A 126 6.83 -19.79 -4.15
C SER A 126 5.58 -20.33 -4.83
N THR A 127 4.42 -19.69 -4.60
CA THR A 127 3.14 -20.09 -5.21
C THR A 127 3.00 -19.65 -6.67
N HIS A 128 3.58 -18.50 -7.03
CA HIS A 128 3.25 -17.83 -8.31
C HIS A 128 4.43 -17.65 -9.26
N SER A 129 5.68 -17.80 -8.82
CA SER A 129 6.83 -17.55 -9.70
C SER A 129 7.06 -18.65 -10.74
N GLN A 130 6.65 -19.89 -10.46
CA GLN A 130 6.83 -21.03 -11.39
C GLN A 130 8.28 -21.12 -11.89
N ASP A 131 8.49 -20.87 -13.21
CA ASP A 131 9.77 -20.85 -13.91
C ASP A 131 10.45 -19.47 -13.92
N THR A 132 9.88 -18.48 -13.22
CA THR A 132 10.38 -17.10 -13.20
C THR A 132 11.24 -16.87 -11.95
N GLN A 133 12.46 -16.40 -12.14
CA GLN A 133 13.32 -15.94 -11.05
C GLN A 133 12.78 -14.63 -10.48
N VAL A 134 12.83 -14.47 -9.15
CA VAL A 134 12.40 -13.24 -8.46
C VAL A 134 13.55 -12.71 -7.61
N SER A 135 14.12 -11.58 -8.00
CA SER A 135 15.12 -10.87 -7.21
C SER A 135 14.47 -9.82 -6.30
N LEU A 136 14.97 -9.71 -5.06
CA LEU A 136 14.39 -8.88 -4.03
C LEU A 136 15.24 -7.64 -3.76
N TYR A 137 14.63 -6.46 -3.84
CA TYR A 137 15.27 -5.17 -3.63
C TYR A 137 14.54 -4.37 -2.55
N GLY A 138 15.24 -4.01 -1.47
CA GLY A 138 14.65 -3.33 -0.32
C GLY A 138 15.10 -1.88 -0.20
N SER A 139 14.16 -0.93 -0.07
CA SER A 139 14.50 0.46 0.22
C SER A 139 13.43 1.12 1.09
N THR A 140 13.85 1.74 2.20
CA THR A 140 13.05 2.69 2.98
C THR A 140 13.29 4.13 2.52
N GLU A 141 14.46 4.41 1.95
CA GLU A 141 14.80 5.75 1.45
C GLU A 141 13.89 6.21 0.31
N LEU A 142 13.40 5.27 -0.54
CA LEU A 142 12.42 5.60 -1.57
C LEU A 142 11.08 6.04 -0.98
N VAL A 143 10.68 5.54 0.20
CA VAL A 143 9.47 6.01 0.91
C VAL A 143 9.65 7.49 1.29
N GLU A 144 10.79 7.86 1.89
CA GLU A 144 11.08 9.24 2.27
C GLU A 144 11.10 10.19 1.06
N ILE A 145 11.66 9.72 -0.08
CA ILE A 145 11.71 10.51 -1.32
C ILE A 145 10.28 10.74 -1.83
N ALA A 146 9.42 9.72 -1.80
CA ALA A 146 8.04 9.81 -2.26
C ALA A 146 7.20 10.73 -1.36
N GLU A 147 7.33 10.64 -0.03
CA GLU A 147 6.70 11.57 0.92
C GLU A 147 7.16 13.01 0.66
N THR A 148 8.46 13.22 0.50
CA THR A 148 9.01 14.55 0.19
C THR A 148 8.46 15.09 -1.13
N LEU A 149 8.40 14.26 -2.18
CA LEU A 149 7.81 14.64 -3.46
C LEU A 149 6.35 15.05 -3.32
N PHE A 150 5.56 14.28 -2.59
CA PHE A 150 4.15 14.57 -2.39
C PHE A 150 3.95 15.93 -1.70
N HIS A 151 4.67 16.18 -0.61
CA HIS A 151 4.50 17.41 0.17
C HIS A 151 5.09 18.65 -0.48
N THR A 152 6.20 18.52 -1.21
CA THR A 152 6.94 19.67 -1.75
C THR A 152 6.77 19.85 -3.26
N GLN A 153 6.18 18.88 -3.95
CA GLN A 153 6.10 18.79 -5.41
C GLN A 153 7.50 18.83 -6.08
N LYS A 154 8.55 18.51 -5.32
CA LYS A 154 9.94 18.50 -5.78
C LYS A 154 10.60 17.17 -5.50
N ILE A 155 11.22 16.60 -6.53
CA ILE A 155 12.01 15.38 -6.39
C ILE A 155 13.50 15.72 -6.30
N ASN A 156 14.18 15.14 -5.31
CA ASN A 156 15.65 15.19 -5.27
C ASN A 156 16.20 14.08 -6.18
N LYS A 157 16.43 14.43 -7.47
CA LYS A 157 16.91 13.49 -8.48
C LYS A 157 18.23 12.84 -8.08
N ALA A 158 19.20 13.60 -7.55
CA ALA A 158 20.50 13.05 -7.16
C ALA A 158 20.38 12.02 -6.02
N LYS A 159 19.50 12.27 -5.02
CA LYS A 159 19.22 11.29 -3.96
C LYS A 159 18.55 10.04 -4.54
N LEU A 160 17.56 10.20 -5.42
CA LEU A 160 16.87 9.08 -6.07
C LEU A 160 17.85 8.22 -6.90
N GLU A 161 18.64 8.83 -7.79
CA GLU A 161 19.62 8.14 -8.63
C GLU A 161 20.65 7.37 -7.80
N LYS A 162 21.12 7.95 -6.70
CA LYS A 162 22.03 7.28 -5.77
C LYS A 162 21.38 6.04 -5.15
N VAL A 163 20.11 6.15 -4.70
CA VAL A 163 19.40 5.01 -4.12
C VAL A 163 19.19 3.91 -5.18
N LEU A 164 18.73 4.27 -6.38
CA LEU A 164 18.54 3.30 -7.47
C LEU A 164 19.85 2.63 -7.90
N SER A 165 20.95 3.37 -7.97
CA SER A 165 22.28 2.82 -8.26
C SER A 165 22.71 1.79 -7.20
N ASN A 166 22.46 2.09 -5.92
CA ASN A 166 22.83 1.18 -4.82
C ASN A 166 21.99 -0.12 -4.80
N LEU A 167 20.79 -0.10 -5.39
CA LEU A 167 19.97 -1.31 -5.51
C LEU A 167 20.59 -2.34 -6.46
N ALA A 168 21.43 -1.90 -7.41
CA ALA A 168 22.13 -2.75 -8.38
C ALA A 168 21.17 -3.79 -9.02
N ILE A 169 20.01 -3.30 -9.54
CA ILE A 169 19.03 -4.17 -10.20
C ILE A 169 19.69 -4.86 -11.39
N ALA A 170 19.53 -6.18 -11.48
CA ALA A 170 20.17 -6.99 -12.51
C ALA A 170 19.67 -6.58 -13.91
N GLU A 171 20.60 -6.56 -14.88
CA GLU A 171 20.36 -6.02 -16.24
C GLU A 171 19.35 -6.86 -17.04
N ASP A 172 19.18 -8.13 -16.72
CA ASP A 172 18.27 -9.05 -17.37
C ASP A 172 16.83 -9.00 -16.80
N ILE A 173 16.56 -8.16 -15.79
CA ILE A 173 15.21 -7.91 -15.27
C ILE A 173 14.46 -7.03 -16.27
N ASP A 174 13.36 -7.56 -16.80
CA ASP A 174 12.48 -6.84 -17.72
C ASP A 174 11.20 -6.31 -17.07
N VAL A 175 10.85 -6.81 -15.87
CA VAL A 175 9.69 -6.37 -15.08
C VAL A 175 10.08 -6.09 -13.64
N LEU A 176 9.73 -4.91 -13.13
CA LEU A 176 9.96 -4.52 -11.74
C LEU A 176 8.62 -4.29 -11.04
N VAL A 177 8.34 -5.10 -10.03
CA VAL A 177 7.16 -4.96 -9.18
C VAL A 177 7.39 -3.86 -8.16
N LEU A 178 6.55 -2.83 -8.16
CA LEU A 178 6.52 -1.77 -7.15
C LEU A 178 5.68 -2.25 -5.95
N GLY A 179 6.34 -2.97 -5.03
CA GLY A 179 5.72 -3.63 -3.87
C GLY A 179 5.59 -2.72 -2.64
N CYS A 180 5.49 -1.41 -2.84
CA CYS A 180 5.20 -0.41 -1.83
C CYS A 180 4.31 0.67 -2.46
N THR A 181 3.30 1.12 -1.72
CA THR A 181 2.33 2.15 -2.17
C THR A 181 2.96 3.49 -2.52
N HIS A 182 4.12 3.81 -1.96
CA HIS A 182 4.85 5.04 -2.25
C HIS A 182 5.58 5.01 -3.59
N PHE A 183 5.97 3.84 -4.07
CA PHE A 183 6.83 3.73 -5.26
C PHE A 183 6.16 4.09 -6.58
N PRO A 184 4.84 3.88 -6.79
CA PRO A 184 4.15 4.40 -7.96
C PRO A 184 4.22 5.92 -8.10
N LEU A 185 4.36 6.69 -7.01
CA LEU A 185 4.60 8.14 -7.04
C LEU A 185 5.93 8.49 -7.71
N LEU A 186 6.90 7.58 -7.67
CA LEU A 186 8.23 7.72 -8.26
C LEU A 186 8.34 7.00 -9.62
N ALA A 187 7.27 6.38 -10.12
CA ALA A 187 7.32 5.48 -11.30
C ALA A 187 7.96 6.13 -12.53
N SER A 188 7.60 7.37 -12.86
CA SER A 188 8.20 8.09 -13.98
C SER A 188 9.71 8.26 -13.81
N ALA A 189 10.16 8.70 -12.64
CA ALA A 189 11.57 8.95 -12.37
C ALA A 189 12.38 7.63 -12.29
N ILE A 190 11.77 6.54 -11.79
CA ILE A 190 12.38 5.20 -11.81
C ILE A 190 12.52 4.71 -13.26
N SER A 191 11.46 4.85 -14.06
CA SER A 191 11.45 4.46 -15.47
C SER A 191 12.50 5.23 -16.28
N ASP A 192 12.61 6.53 -16.05
CA ASP A 192 13.62 7.37 -16.71
C ASP A 192 15.05 6.96 -16.34
N TYR A 193 15.31 6.61 -15.07
CA TYR A 193 16.61 6.13 -14.60
C TYR A 193 17.04 4.84 -15.34
N TYR A 194 16.12 3.88 -15.50
CA TYR A 194 16.34 2.64 -16.26
C TYR A 194 16.11 2.81 -17.78
N LYS A 195 16.04 4.05 -18.29
CA LYS A 195 15.88 4.36 -19.73
C LYS A 195 14.68 3.66 -20.37
N GLN A 196 13.60 3.49 -19.57
CA GLN A 196 12.35 2.81 -19.99
C GLN A 196 12.54 1.35 -20.45
N GLN A 197 13.64 0.71 -20.06
CA GLN A 197 13.93 -0.69 -20.43
C GLN A 197 13.26 -1.71 -19.53
N ILE A 198 12.81 -1.29 -18.33
CA ILE A 198 12.14 -2.14 -17.35
C ILE A 198 10.66 -1.74 -17.27
N PHE A 199 9.77 -2.71 -17.42
CA PHE A 199 8.34 -2.50 -17.23
C PHE A 199 8.00 -2.43 -15.73
N LEU A 200 7.37 -1.34 -15.30
CA LEU A 200 6.95 -1.16 -13.92
C LEU A 200 5.51 -1.62 -13.73
N ILE A 201 5.27 -2.43 -12.69
CA ILE A 201 3.93 -2.91 -12.36
C ILE A 201 3.66 -2.74 -10.85
N ASP A 202 2.47 -2.26 -10.50
CA ASP A 202 1.97 -2.18 -9.14
C ASP A 202 0.66 -2.97 -8.96
N SER A 203 0.10 -2.93 -7.75
CA SER A 203 -1.12 -3.68 -7.41
C SER A 203 -2.40 -2.86 -7.52
N GLY A 204 -2.33 -1.55 -7.74
CA GLY A 204 -3.48 -0.64 -7.61
C GLY A 204 -4.69 -1.04 -8.45
N LYS A 205 -4.50 -1.31 -9.74
CA LYS A 205 -5.59 -1.74 -10.65
C LYS A 205 -6.21 -3.08 -10.24
N ALA A 206 -5.40 -4.02 -9.75
CA ALA A 206 -5.90 -5.33 -9.29
C ALA A 206 -6.75 -5.17 -8.03
N ILE A 207 -6.33 -4.30 -7.12
CA ILE A 207 -7.08 -3.98 -5.90
C ILE A 207 -8.39 -3.27 -6.23
N ALA A 208 -8.39 -2.29 -7.13
CA ALA A 208 -9.61 -1.62 -7.58
C ALA A 208 -10.64 -2.62 -8.13
N LYS A 209 -10.22 -3.55 -8.99
CA LYS A 209 -11.07 -4.64 -9.50
C LYS A 209 -11.56 -5.58 -8.38
N ARG A 210 -10.73 -5.85 -7.35
CA ARG A 210 -11.14 -6.67 -6.22
C ARG A 210 -12.23 -5.97 -5.40
N VAL A 211 -12.09 -4.68 -5.14
CA VAL A 211 -13.10 -3.86 -4.45
C VAL A 211 -14.41 -3.85 -5.24
N GLU A 212 -14.35 -3.58 -6.56
CA GLU A 212 -15.51 -3.63 -7.45
C GLU A 212 -16.23 -4.99 -7.38
N SER A 213 -15.47 -6.09 -7.46
CA SER A 213 -16.02 -7.44 -7.37
C SER A 213 -16.69 -7.73 -6.03
N LEU A 214 -16.16 -7.19 -4.93
CA LEU A 214 -16.76 -7.34 -3.59
C LEU A 214 -18.06 -6.55 -3.48
N ILE A 215 -18.13 -5.34 -4.01
CA ILE A 215 -19.34 -4.52 -4.05
C ILE A 215 -20.47 -5.30 -4.75
N ALA A 216 -20.17 -5.86 -5.93
CA ALA A 216 -21.14 -6.65 -6.68
C ALA A 216 -21.55 -7.93 -5.92
N LEU A 217 -20.58 -8.66 -5.34
CA LEU A 217 -20.83 -9.92 -4.65
C LEU A 217 -21.66 -9.76 -3.37
N ARG A 218 -21.42 -8.68 -2.61
CA ARG A 218 -22.09 -8.38 -1.34
C ARG A 218 -23.37 -7.57 -1.53
N GLY A 219 -23.64 -7.08 -2.73
CA GLY A 219 -24.83 -6.27 -3.03
C GLY A 219 -24.80 -4.91 -2.32
N PHE A 220 -23.62 -4.33 -2.09
CA PHE A 220 -23.52 -2.98 -1.54
C PHE A 220 -24.16 -1.98 -2.50
N THR A 221 -25.05 -1.16 -1.97
CA THR A 221 -25.71 -0.11 -2.76
C THR A 221 -24.83 1.13 -2.78
N LEU A 222 -24.36 1.51 -3.97
CA LEU A 222 -23.69 2.80 -4.14
C LEU A 222 -24.76 3.89 -4.14
N THR A 223 -24.59 4.88 -3.25
CA THR A 223 -25.53 6.00 -3.16
C THR A 223 -25.26 6.99 -4.28
N THR A 224 -26.24 7.21 -5.15
CA THR A 224 -26.17 8.23 -6.21
C THR A 224 -26.46 9.64 -5.71
N ASP A 225 -26.96 9.77 -4.46
CA ASP A 225 -27.28 11.07 -3.86
C ASP A 225 -26.03 11.72 -3.30
N LYS A 226 -25.71 12.90 -3.81
CA LYS A 226 -24.61 13.82 -3.42
C LYS A 226 -23.37 13.12 -2.84
N LYS A 227 -22.40 12.88 -3.70
CA LYS A 227 -21.06 12.39 -3.35
C LYS A 227 -20.51 13.15 -2.14
N LYS A 228 -20.19 12.42 -1.05
CA LYS A 228 -19.53 13.04 0.09
C LYS A 228 -18.09 13.42 -0.26
N PRO A 229 -17.58 14.53 0.25
CA PRO A 229 -16.17 14.87 0.08
C PRO A 229 -15.30 13.79 0.71
N LEU A 230 -14.17 13.49 0.06
CA LEU A 230 -13.17 12.57 0.59
C LEU A 230 -12.66 13.09 1.95
N HIS A 231 -12.82 12.28 2.99
CA HIS A 231 -12.38 12.62 4.34
C HIS A 231 -11.02 12.00 4.64
N TYR A 232 -10.10 12.82 5.17
CA TYR A 232 -8.75 12.39 5.53
C TYR A 232 -8.56 12.38 7.04
N TYR A 233 -8.10 11.24 7.58
CA TYR A 233 -7.66 11.08 8.96
C TYR A 233 -6.15 10.89 8.99
N ALA A 234 -5.48 11.43 10.01
CA ALA A 234 -4.05 11.26 10.22
C ALA A 234 -3.71 11.13 11.70
N THR A 235 -2.67 10.38 12.04
CA THR A 235 -2.21 10.23 13.44
C THR A 235 -1.13 11.22 13.84
N ALA A 236 -0.60 11.99 12.89
CA ALA A 236 0.31 13.12 13.14
C ALA A 236 0.02 14.25 12.14
N PRO A 237 0.41 15.50 12.48
CA PRO A 237 0.28 16.60 11.56
C PRO A 237 0.96 16.33 10.21
N ILE A 238 0.29 16.69 9.13
CA ILE A 238 0.87 16.65 7.79
C ILE A 238 1.51 18.02 7.55
N GLY A 239 2.81 18.03 7.20
CA GLY A 239 3.53 19.26 6.87
C GLY A 239 2.82 20.07 5.78
N HIS A 240 3.48 20.92 5.04
CA HIS A 240 2.96 21.88 4.05
C HIS A 240 2.05 21.29 2.94
N SER A 241 1.13 20.37 3.25
CA SER A 241 0.15 19.85 2.29
C SER A 241 -1.11 20.71 2.28
N GLN A 242 -1.77 20.78 1.11
CA GLN A 242 -3.09 21.40 0.97
C GLN A 242 -4.23 20.48 1.47
N LEU A 243 -3.90 19.28 2.02
CA LEU A 243 -4.88 18.35 2.54
C LEU A 243 -5.38 18.82 3.91
N SER A 244 -6.68 19.00 4.03
CA SER A 244 -7.35 19.15 5.33
C SER A 244 -7.51 17.76 5.95
N VAL A 245 -6.88 17.52 7.09
CA VAL A 245 -6.93 16.24 7.81
C VAL A 245 -7.51 16.41 9.20
N GLU A 246 -8.27 15.41 9.64
CA GLU A 246 -8.68 15.26 11.03
C GLU A 246 -7.61 14.46 11.78
N LEU A 247 -7.07 15.06 12.86
CA LEU A 247 -6.03 14.40 13.67
C LEU A 247 -6.67 13.44 14.67
N ILE A 248 -6.23 12.17 14.60
CA ILE A 248 -6.71 11.07 15.42
C ILE A 248 -5.58 10.54 16.31
N THR A 249 -5.86 10.35 17.58
CA THR A 249 -4.97 9.62 18.48
C THR A 249 -5.41 8.15 18.53
N LEU A 250 -4.58 7.25 18.02
CA LEU A 250 -4.78 5.82 18.19
C LEU A 250 -4.11 5.36 19.49
N THR A 251 -4.90 4.74 20.36
CA THR A 251 -4.37 4.13 21.59
C THR A 251 -4.06 2.67 21.31
N ASP A 252 -2.80 2.27 21.50
CA ASP A 252 -2.37 0.89 21.30
C ASP A 252 -3.01 -0.03 22.36
N GLN A 253 -4.01 -0.79 21.95
CA GLN A 253 -4.55 -1.87 22.74
C GLN A 253 -4.39 -3.16 21.95
N ILE A 254 -3.50 -4.02 22.41
CA ILE A 254 -3.47 -5.41 21.94
C ILE A 254 -4.62 -6.13 22.64
N PRO A 255 -5.58 -6.73 21.92
CA PRO A 255 -6.57 -7.59 22.55
C PRO A 255 -5.82 -8.67 23.34
N HIS A 256 -6.08 -8.76 24.64
CA HIS A 256 -5.63 -9.91 25.42
C HIS A 256 -6.25 -11.14 24.76
N GLU A 257 -5.43 -12.06 24.24
CA GLU A 257 -5.89 -13.39 23.89
C GLU A 257 -6.62 -13.93 25.11
N SER A 258 -7.93 -14.06 25.01
CA SER A 258 -8.71 -14.82 25.97
C SER A 258 -8.28 -16.27 25.83
N CYS A 259 -7.54 -16.77 26.83
CA CYS A 259 -7.15 -18.16 26.98
C CYS A 259 -8.33 -19.12 26.88
#